data_7513adc2dc5c7bd5cb2928ca17f6887a
#
_entry.id   7513adc2dc5c7bd5cb2928ca17f6887a
#
_cell.length_a   1.000
_cell.length_b   1.000
_cell.length_c   1.000
_cell.angle_alpha   90.00
_cell.angle_beta   90.00
_cell.angle_gamma   90.00
#
_symmetry.space_group_name_H-M   'P 1'
#
loop_
_entity.id
_entity.type
_entity.pdbx_description
1 polymer ?
#
loop_
_entity_poly.entity_id
_entity_poly.type
_entity_poly.pdbx_seq_one_letter_code
_entity_poly.pdbx_strand_id
1 'polypeptide(L)'
;MTRGKKCCNIVSLVYCIYDPAQKRREKGEKMSECSHDCSSCGQKDCGSREIPKEQLNEFSRVKKVIGIVSGKGGVGKSLVTSMMASATNKRGFNTAVLDADITGPSIPRMFGIKEHALGDGKNHIFPCRSSNGVDIMSINLLLESDTDPVVWRGPVIAGVVKQFWTEVVWKDIDYMYVDMPPGTGDVPLTVFQSLPVDGIIVVTSPQSLVSMVVAKAVRMAELMNIPILGIVENMSYFTCPDCGCEIKVFGDSHVEEIATTYGIPLLARLPIDPAAAAACDNGKVESIDTAPIQPALDKILSL
;
A
#
# COMPACT_ATOMS: atom_id res chain seq x y z
N MET A 1 49.13 7.04 -1.48
CA MET A 1 48.04 8.02 -1.33
C MET A 1 46.84 7.51 -2.11
N THR A 2 46.02 6.70 -1.50
CA THR A 2 44.80 6.10 -2.09
C THR A 2 43.61 6.91 -1.63
N ARG A 3 42.99 7.65 -2.56
CA ARG A 3 41.73 8.36 -2.31
C ARG A 3 40.60 7.33 -2.17
N GLY A 4 40.09 7.16 -0.95
CA GLY A 4 38.91 6.38 -0.68
C GLY A 4 37.70 6.97 -1.41
N LYS A 5 37.03 6.14 -2.20
CA LYS A 5 35.71 6.43 -2.76
C LYS A 5 34.76 6.51 -1.58
N LYS A 6 34.24 7.72 -1.25
CA LYS A 6 33.11 7.87 -0.38
C LYS A 6 31.90 7.25 -1.09
N CYS A 7 31.38 6.15 -0.56
CA CYS A 7 30.05 5.68 -0.91
C CYS A 7 29.09 6.82 -0.59
N CYS A 8 28.39 7.36 -1.61
CA CYS A 8 27.29 8.26 -1.40
C CYS A 8 26.19 7.47 -0.67
N ASN A 9 25.90 7.87 0.55
CA ASN A 9 24.85 7.30 1.38
C ASN A 9 23.50 7.53 0.69
N ILE A 10 22.68 6.49 0.54
CA ILE A 10 21.39 6.52 -0.17
C ILE A 10 20.46 7.59 0.45
N VAL A 11 20.56 7.81 1.76
CA VAL A 11 19.83 8.89 2.46
C VAL A 11 20.21 10.28 1.92
N SER A 12 21.47 10.50 1.56
CA SER A 12 21.93 11.73 0.89
C SER A 12 21.35 11.86 -0.51
N LEU A 13 21.11 10.75 -1.22
CA LEU A 13 20.47 10.74 -2.53
C LEU A 13 19.00 11.16 -2.43
N VAL A 14 18.25 10.65 -1.46
CA VAL A 14 16.86 11.05 -1.21
C VAL A 14 16.76 12.55 -0.85
N TYR A 15 17.72 13.07 -0.06
CA TYR A 15 17.76 14.51 0.26
C TYR A 15 18.22 15.39 -0.92
N CYS A 16 19.16 14.94 -1.75
CA CYS A 16 19.61 15.70 -2.93
C CYS A 16 18.57 15.72 -4.06
N ILE A 17 17.70 14.69 -4.16
CA ILE A 17 16.68 14.62 -5.21
C ILE A 17 15.47 15.51 -4.89
N TYR A 18 15.26 15.86 -3.62
CA TYR A 18 14.13 16.69 -3.19
C TYR A 18 14.51 18.16 -2.98
N ASP A 19 15.20 18.79 -3.92
CA ASP A 19 15.24 20.25 -4.05
C ASP A 19 14.26 20.68 -5.15
N PRO A 20 13.07 21.18 -4.80
CA PRO A 20 12.08 21.63 -5.78
C PRO A 20 12.56 22.83 -6.59
N ALA A 21 13.64 23.51 -6.16
CA ALA A 21 14.24 24.61 -6.90
C ALA A 21 15.17 24.15 -8.03
N GLN A 22 15.77 22.97 -7.91
CA GLN A 22 16.70 22.45 -8.91
C GLN A 22 15.99 21.83 -10.11
N LYS A 23 14.87 21.09 -9.91
CA LYS A 23 14.04 20.56 -11.01
C LYS A 23 13.35 21.66 -11.85
N ARG A 24 13.16 22.87 -11.32
CA ARG A 24 12.58 24.00 -12.07
C ARG A 24 13.53 24.63 -13.10
N ARG A 25 14.83 24.38 -13.01
CA ARG A 25 15.83 24.95 -13.93
C ARG A 25 16.09 24.10 -15.18
N GLU A 26 15.73 22.81 -15.15
CA GLU A 26 16.04 21.87 -16.25
C GLU A 26 14.89 21.66 -17.23
N LYS A 27 13.64 21.99 -16.85
CA LYS A 27 12.50 21.98 -17.79
C LYS A 27 12.03 23.39 -18.05
N GLY A 28 12.45 23.96 -19.17
CA GLY A 28 12.01 25.26 -19.67
C GLY A 28 10.56 25.26 -20.17
N GLU A 29 9.63 24.66 -19.46
CA GLU A 29 8.21 24.69 -19.76
C GLU A 29 7.55 25.86 -19.02
N LYS A 30 7.11 26.86 -19.82
CA LYS A 30 6.24 27.93 -19.34
C LYS A 30 4.90 27.34 -18.90
N MET A 31 4.73 27.15 -17.59
CA MET A 31 3.40 26.92 -17.02
C MET A 31 2.60 28.21 -17.21
N SER A 32 1.51 28.17 -17.93
CA SER A 32 0.49 29.22 -17.90
C SER A 32 -0.06 29.30 -16.48
N GLU A 33 0.23 30.40 -15.78
CA GLU A 33 -0.26 30.66 -14.42
C GLU A 33 -1.80 30.73 -14.46
N CYS A 34 -2.44 29.75 -13.80
CA CYS A 34 -3.85 29.84 -13.49
C CYS A 34 -3.99 30.81 -12.31
N SER A 35 -4.61 31.97 -12.51
CA SER A 35 -4.80 32.99 -11.51
C SER A 35 -5.83 32.63 -10.43
N HIS A 36 -6.42 31.41 -10.47
CA HIS A 36 -7.52 30.94 -9.61
C HIS A 36 -8.77 31.84 -9.58
N ASP A 37 -8.86 32.82 -10.47
CA ASP A 37 -10.05 33.62 -10.66
C ASP A 37 -10.90 33.05 -11.78
N CYS A 38 -11.85 32.18 -11.42
CA CYS A 38 -12.76 31.49 -12.35
C CYS A 38 -13.74 32.45 -13.06
N SER A 39 -13.88 33.68 -12.57
CA SER A 39 -14.77 34.69 -13.19
C SER A 39 -14.21 35.32 -14.45
N SER A 40 -12.89 35.29 -14.64
CA SER A 40 -12.18 35.86 -15.79
C SER A 40 -11.59 34.81 -16.75
N CYS A 41 -11.71 33.51 -16.39
CA CYS A 41 -11.14 32.40 -17.16
C CYS A 41 -12.09 31.96 -18.29
N GLY A 42 -11.71 32.19 -19.54
CA GLY A 42 -12.51 31.80 -20.73
C GLY A 42 -12.50 30.30 -21.05
N GLN A 43 -11.98 29.42 -20.20
CA GLN A 43 -11.97 27.97 -20.38
C GLN A 43 -13.21 27.33 -19.73
N LYS A 44 -14.08 26.76 -20.56
CA LYS A 44 -15.35 26.13 -20.15
C LYS A 44 -15.24 24.76 -19.49
N ASP A 45 -14.04 24.18 -19.37
CA ASP A 45 -13.81 22.80 -18.88
C ASP A 45 -12.63 22.74 -17.87
N CYS A 46 -12.69 23.51 -16.78
CA CYS A 46 -11.75 23.35 -15.66
C CYS A 46 -12.09 22.16 -14.73
N GLY A 47 -13.22 21.49 -14.91
CA GLY A 47 -13.75 20.47 -13.98
C GLY A 47 -13.24 19.04 -14.19
N SER A 48 -12.51 18.76 -15.26
CA SER A 48 -12.16 17.37 -15.63
C SER A 48 -10.69 17.16 -16.01
N ARG A 49 -9.75 17.87 -15.38
CA ARG A 49 -8.34 17.48 -15.55
C ARG A 49 -8.08 16.25 -14.71
N GLU A 50 -8.19 15.08 -15.32
CA GLU A 50 -7.63 13.85 -14.76
C GLU A 50 -6.14 14.09 -14.49
N ILE A 51 -5.74 13.92 -13.24
CA ILE A 51 -4.31 13.99 -12.88
C ILE A 51 -3.65 12.80 -13.57
N PRO A 52 -2.68 13.02 -14.47
CA PRO A 52 -2.04 11.94 -15.19
C PRO A 52 -1.36 11.01 -14.17
N LYS A 53 -1.58 9.70 -14.32
CA LYS A 53 -0.91 8.69 -13.51
C LYS A 53 0.58 8.68 -13.81
N GLU A 54 1.38 8.46 -12.77
CA GLU A 54 2.83 8.33 -12.93
C GLU A 54 3.17 7.09 -13.76
N GLN A 55 4.19 7.21 -14.61
CA GLN A 55 4.63 6.11 -15.46
C GLN A 55 5.70 5.28 -14.74
N LEU A 56 5.67 3.98 -14.95
CA LEU A 56 6.77 3.10 -14.53
C LEU A 56 8.04 3.39 -15.35
N ASN A 57 9.21 3.04 -14.81
CA ASN A 57 10.44 3.04 -15.60
C ASN A 57 10.40 1.95 -16.70
N GLU A 58 11.30 2.06 -17.66
CA GLU A 58 11.34 1.19 -18.86
C GLU A 58 11.61 -0.31 -18.55
N PHE A 59 12.13 -0.62 -17.35
CA PHE A 59 12.44 -1.98 -16.89
C PHE A 59 11.31 -2.61 -16.07
N SER A 60 10.19 -1.91 -15.93
CA SER A 60 9.09 -2.29 -15.04
C SER A 60 7.79 -2.46 -15.79
N ARG A 61 7.06 -3.52 -15.43
CA ARG A 61 5.70 -3.77 -15.88
C ARG A 61 4.88 -4.31 -14.71
N VAL A 62 3.75 -3.67 -14.42
CA VAL A 62 2.79 -4.12 -13.39
C VAL A 62 1.43 -4.22 -14.04
N LYS A 63 0.81 -5.42 -14.00
CA LYS A 63 -0.47 -5.67 -14.69
C LYS A 63 -1.66 -5.20 -13.87
N LYS A 64 -1.66 -5.49 -12.56
CA LYS A 64 -2.74 -5.15 -11.63
C LYS A 64 -2.20 -4.55 -10.35
N VAL A 65 -2.82 -3.46 -9.89
CA VAL A 65 -2.47 -2.75 -8.65
C VAL A 65 -3.67 -2.73 -7.73
N ILE A 66 -3.55 -3.34 -6.56
CA ILE A 66 -4.62 -3.46 -5.56
C ILE A 66 -4.25 -2.69 -4.30
N GLY A 67 -5.03 -1.67 -3.97
CA GLY A 67 -4.84 -0.91 -2.73
C GLY A 67 -5.50 -1.62 -1.54
N ILE A 68 -4.77 -1.78 -0.44
CA ILE A 68 -5.32 -2.27 0.82
C ILE A 68 -5.46 -1.10 1.77
N VAL A 69 -6.69 -0.76 2.13
CA VAL A 69 -7.03 0.44 2.90
C VAL A 69 -7.70 0.09 4.22
N SER A 70 -7.55 0.96 5.21
CA SER A 70 -8.27 0.87 6.47
C SER A 70 -8.61 2.25 7.00
N GLY A 71 -9.77 2.39 7.65
CA GLY A 71 -10.17 3.69 8.21
C GLY A 71 -9.50 4.04 9.54
N LYS A 72 -8.82 3.09 10.18
CA LYS A 72 -8.06 3.29 11.43
C LYS A 72 -6.85 2.36 11.48
N GLY A 73 -5.87 2.71 12.31
CA GLY A 73 -4.73 1.84 12.61
C GLY A 73 -5.11 0.64 13.47
N GLY A 74 -4.28 -0.41 13.43
CA GLY A 74 -4.43 -1.58 14.31
C GLY A 74 -5.49 -2.60 13.91
N VAL A 75 -6.11 -2.51 12.72
CA VAL A 75 -7.07 -3.50 12.23
C VAL A 75 -6.42 -4.69 11.52
N GLY A 76 -5.08 -4.71 11.42
CA GLY A 76 -4.34 -5.78 10.74
C GLY A 76 -4.28 -5.62 9.21
N LYS A 77 -4.36 -4.40 8.70
CA LYS A 77 -4.23 -4.07 7.28
C LYS A 77 -2.99 -4.73 6.63
N SER A 78 -1.80 -4.50 7.22
CA SER A 78 -0.53 -5.04 6.71
C SER A 78 -0.46 -6.58 6.77
N LEU A 79 -1.14 -7.21 7.76
CA LEU A 79 -1.31 -8.67 7.78
C LEU A 79 -2.13 -9.13 6.57
N VAL A 80 -3.27 -8.50 6.31
CA VAL A 80 -4.12 -8.82 5.15
C VAL A 80 -3.36 -8.60 3.86
N THR A 81 -2.62 -7.49 3.72
CA THR A 81 -1.75 -7.21 2.56
C THR A 81 -0.74 -8.35 2.35
N SER A 82 -0.06 -8.76 3.40
CA SER A 82 0.96 -9.82 3.35
C SER A 82 0.35 -11.19 3.04
N MET A 83 -0.81 -11.51 3.62
CA MET A 83 -1.54 -12.76 3.32
C MET A 83 -2.01 -12.80 1.86
N MET A 84 -2.55 -11.69 1.33
CA MET A 84 -2.96 -11.58 -0.07
C MET A 84 -1.77 -11.77 -1.01
N ALA A 85 -0.65 -11.09 -0.75
CA ALA A 85 0.56 -11.22 -1.56
C ALA A 85 1.11 -12.66 -1.52
N SER A 86 1.19 -13.26 -0.33
CA SER A 86 1.63 -14.64 -0.16
C SER A 86 0.70 -15.64 -0.86
N ALA A 87 -0.62 -15.48 -0.74
CA ALA A 87 -1.61 -16.33 -1.39
C ALA A 87 -1.54 -16.23 -2.92
N THR A 88 -1.38 -15.03 -3.47
CA THR A 88 -1.22 -14.77 -4.91
C THR A 88 0.05 -15.42 -5.44
N ASN A 89 1.15 -15.26 -4.73
CA ASN A 89 2.44 -15.85 -5.09
C ASN A 89 2.38 -17.41 -5.08
N LYS A 90 1.72 -18.00 -4.06
CA LYS A 90 1.48 -19.44 -3.99
C LYS A 90 0.65 -20.00 -5.16
N ARG A 91 -0.15 -19.17 -5.84
CA ARG A 91 -0.87 -19.51 -7.08
C ARG A 91 0.02 -19.41 -8.33
N GLY A 92 1.30 -19.03 -8.20
CA GLY A 92 2.27 -18.95 -9.28
C GLY A 92 2.32 -17.59 -10.01
N PHE A 93 1.70 -16.55 -9.47
CA PHE A 93 1.76 -15.20 -10.04
C PHE A 93 2.96 -14.42 -9.47
N ASN A 94 3.65 -13.67 -10.33
CA ASN A 94 4.66 -12.72 -9.90
C ASN A 94 4.02 -11.61 -9.08
N THR A 95 4.40 -11.52 -7.82
CA THR A 95 3.70 -10.67 -6.85
C THR A 95 4.65 -9.68 -6.21
N ALA A 96 4.17 -8.45 -6.02
CA ALA A 96 4.91 -7.42 -5.32
C ALA A 96 4.07 -6.78 -4.20
N VAL A 97 4.76 -6.23 -3.19
CA VAL A 97 4.18 -5.37 -2.16
C VAL A 97 4.91 -4.03 -2.15
N LEU A 98 4.15 -2.96 -2.32
CA LEU A 98 4.60 -1.59 -2.09
C LEU A 98 4.05 -1.12 -0.74
N ASP A 99 4.93 -0.99 0.25
CA ASP A 99 4.59 -0.48 1.58
C ASP A 99 4.55 1.04 1.56
N ALA A 100 3.35 1.60 1.51
CA ALA A 100 3.10 3.03 1.53
C ALA A 100 2.79 3.56 2.94
N ASP A 101 2.76 2.69 3.97
CA ASP A 101 2.61 3.10 5.37
C ASP A 101 3.97 3.50 5.98
N ILE A 102 4.51 4.60 5.50
CA ILE A 102 5.85 5.10 5.86
C ILE A 102 5.97 5.42 7.35
N THR A 103 4.85 5.69 8.03
CA THR A 103 4.85 6.05 9.45
C THR A 103 4.92 4.84 10.38
N GLY A 104 4.56 3.67 9.90
CA GLY A 104 4.58 2.42 10.65
C GLY A 104 4.88 1.22 9.76
N PRO A 105 5.98 1.26 8.98
CA PRO A 105 6.26 0.23 7.99
C PRO A 105 6.53 -1.10 8.68
N SER A 106 5.74 -2.11 8.35
CA SER A 106 5.77 -3.42 8.98
C SER A 106 6.01 -4.59 8.01
N ILE A 107 5.81 -4.36 6.72
CA ILE A 107 5.87 -5.39 5.69
C ILE A 107 7.22 -6.13 5.64
N PRO A 108 8.40 -5.45 5.58
CA PRO A 108 9.68 -6.16 5.51
C PRO A 108 9.90 -7.09 6.71
N ARG A 109 9.55 -6.65 7.92
CA ARG A 109 9.66 -7.44 9.13
C ARG A 109 8.78 -8.70 9.09
N MET A 110 7.54 -8.59 8.62
CA MET A 110 6.62 -9.71 8.50
C MET A 110 7.13 -10.78 7.53
N PHE A 111 7.81 -10.36 6.45
CA PHE A 111 8.43 -11.25 5.47
C PHE A 111 9.85 -11.70 5.85
N GLY A 112 10.38 -11.27 6.98
CA GLY A 112 11.71 -11.63 7.47
C GLY A 112 12.86 -11.05 6.66
N ILE A 113 12.64 -9.97 5.93
CA ILE A 113 13.66 -9.28 5.14
C ILE A 113 14.52 -8.45 6.08
N LYS A 114 15.83 -8.70 6.02
CA LYS A 114 16.86 -7.99 6.80
C LYS A 114 17.83 -7.21 5.91
N GLU A 115 17.75 -7.42 4.62
CA GLU A 115 18.61 -6.79 3.63
C GLU A 115 18.07 -5.41 3.28
N HIS A 116 18.98 -4.49 2.93
CA HIS A 116 18.60 -3.18 2.41
C HIS A 116 18.37 -3.23 0.90
N ALA A 117 17.48 -2.38 0.42
CA ALA A 117 17.30 -2.21 -1.01
C ALA A 117 18.55 -1.59 -1.64
N LEU A 118 18.95 -2.10 -2.79
CA LEU A 118 20.16 -1.65 -3.49
C LEU A 118 19.80 -0.73 -4.65
N GLY A 119 20.58 0.32 -4.84
CA GLY A 119 20.50 1.19 -6.01
C GLY A 119 21.64 0.96 -6.98
N ASP A 120 21.42 1.21 -8.26
CA ASP A 120 22.47 1.13 -9.31
C ASP A 120 23.33 2.41 -9.43
N GLY A 121 23.05 3.41 -8.61
CA GLY A 121 23.69 4.74 -8.68
C GLY A 121 23.23 5.60 -9.87
N LYS A 122 22.23 5.15 -10.64
CA LYS A 122 21.63 5.84 -11.81
C LYS A 122 20.14 6.11 -11.69
N ASN A 123 19.60 6.23 -10.48
CA ASN A 123 18.19 6.42 -10.14
C ASN A 123 17.32 5.16 -10.21
N HIS A 124 17.88 3.95 -10.26
CA HIS A 124 17.10 2.74 -10.13
C HIS A 124 17.33 2.10 -8.76
N ILE A 125 16.25 1.62 -8.16
CA ILE A 125 16.23 0.92 -6.89
C ILE A 125 15.73 -0.50 -7.16
N PHE A 126 16.35 -1.51 -6.55
CA PHE A 126 15.91 -2.89 -6.67
C PHE A 126 15.13 -3.27 -5.41
N PRO A 127 13.91 -3.84 -5.54
CA PRO A 127 13.15 -4.31 -4.40
C PRO A 127 13.86 -5.49 -3.74
N CYS A 128 13.65 -5.66 -2.44
CA CYS A 128 14.08 -6.87 -1.75
C CYS A 128 13.10 -8.01 -2.05
N ARG A 129 13.60 -9.25 -2.04
CA ARG A 129 12.79 -10.41 -2.36
C ARG A 129 12.60 -11.31 -1.15
N SER A 130 11.35 -11.69 -0.88
CA SER A 130 11.03 -12.64 0.19
C SER A 130 11.53 -14.06 -0.13
N SER A 131 11.48 -14.96 0.86
CA SER A 131 11.91 -16.36 0.70
C SER A 131 11.12 -17.11 -0.37
N ASN A 132 9.84 -16.77 -0.57
CA ASN A 132 9.00 -17.40 -1.59
C ASN A 132 8.92 -16.59 -2.90
N GLY A 133 9.62 -15.46 -2.98
CA GLY A 133 9.76 -14.72 -4.23
C GLY A 133 8.83 -13.53 -4.42
N VAL A 134 8.22 -13.01 -3.36
CA VAL A 134 7.47 -11.75 -3.39
C VAL A 134 8.46 -10.58 -3.40
N ASP A 135 8.34 -9.67 -4.35
CA ASP A 135 9.16 -8.46 -4.43
C ASP A 135 8.58 -7.37 -3.50
N ILE A 136 9.41 -6.78 -2.62
CA ILE A 136 8.96 -5.87 -1.57
C ILE A 136 9.77 -4.59 -1.60
N MET A 137 9.06 -3.46 -1.53
CA MET A 137 9.65 -2.14 -1.34
C MET A 137 8.96 -1.40 -0.20
N SER A 138 9.76 -0.92 0.72
CA SER A 138 9.37 -0.14 1.90
C SER A 138 10.45 0.85 2.26
N ILE A 139 10.10 1.92 2.94
CA ILE A 139 11.08 2.91 3.40
C ILE A 139 12.11 2.31 4.35
N ASN A 140 11.72 1.34 5.18
CA ASN A 140 12.65 0.68 6.10
C ASN A 140 13.80 -0.03 5.40
N LEU A 141 13.63 -0.41 4.13
CA LEU A 141 14.70 -1.05 3.34
C LEU A 141 15.75 -0.05 2.85
N LEU A 142 15.51 1.26 3.04
CA LEU A 142 16.43 2.35 2.68
C LEU A 142 17.06 3.02 3.90
N LEU A 143 16.55 2.79 5.11
CA LEU A 143 17.06 3.38 6.34
C LEU A 143 18.25 2.56 6.87
N GLU A 144 19.20 3.23 7.53
CA GLU A 144 20.35 2.55 8.15
C GLU A 144 19.94 1.73 9.38
N SER A 145 18.86 2.12 10.05
CA SER A 145 18.29 1.43 11.21
C SER A 145 16.76 1.44 11.13
N ASP A 146 16.15 0.29 11.42
CA ASP A 146 14.67 0.13 11.49
C ASP A 146 14.03 1.01 12.58
N THR A 147 14.84 1.53 13.50
CA THR A 147 14.40 2.39 14.62
C THR A 147 14.56 3.88 14.32
N ASP A 148 15.10 4.23 13.17
CA ASP A 148 15.25 5.63 12.80
C ASP A 148 13.87 6.26 12.55
N PRO A 149 13.51 7.33 13.29
CA PRO A 149 12.20 7.93 13.14
C PRO A 149 12.10 8.66 11.79
N VAL A 150 11.14 8.26 10.98
CA VAL A 150 10.79 8.98 9.75
C VAL A 150 9.87 10.15 10.12
N VAL A 151 10.45 11.32 10.35
CA VAL A 151 9.71 12.54 10.70
C VAL A 151 9.44 13.36 9.43
N TRP A 152 8.63 12.82 8.53
CA TRP A 152 8.28 13.50 7.28
C TRP A 152 6.84 13.97 7.27
N ARG A 153 6.62 15.10 6.59
CA ARG A 153 5.28 15.64 6.37
C ARG A 153 4.60 14.95 5.18
N GLY A 154 3.26 14.93 5.15
CA GLY A 154 2.46 14.27 4.13
C GLY A 154 2.94 14.43 2.67
N PRO A 155 3.28 15.63 2.18
CA PRO A 155 3.79 15.82 0.82
C PRO A 155 5.10 15.07 0.53
N VAL A 156 5.99 14.95 1.52
CA VAL A 156 7.25 14.20 1.37
C VAL A 156 6.98 12.70 1.29
N ILE A 157 6.10 12.21 2.15
CA ILE A 157 5.65 10.80 2.15
C ILE A 157 5.06 10.42 0.79
N ALA A 158 4.16 11.24 0.27
CA ALA A 158 3.56 11.05 -1.04
C ALA A 158 4.60 11.05 -2.17
N GLY A 159 5.62 11.91 -2.07
CA GLY A 159 6.76 11.95 -3.00
C GLY A 159 7.55 10.64 -2.99
N VAL A 160 7.81 10.06 -1.83
CA VAL A 160 8.52 8.78 -1.70
C VAL A 160 7.73 7.63 -2.30
N VAL A 161 6.41 7.55 -2.08
CA VAL A 161 5.58 6.52 -2.69
C VAL A 161 5.59 6.63 -4.22
N LYS A 162 5.58 7.85 -4.76
CA LYS A 162 5.77 8.08 -6.20
C LYS A 162 7.13 7.58 -6.69
N GLN A 163 8.22 7.86 -5.95
CA GLN A 163 9.55 7.36 -6.30
C GLN A 163 9.58 5.83 -6.26
N PHE A 164 8.95 5.18 -5.29
CA PHE A 164 8.85 3.72 -5.26
C PHE A 164 8.12 3.17 -6.48
N TRP A 165 7.18 3.89 -7.03
CA TRP A 165 6.52 3.50 -8.27
C TRP A 165 7.40 3.73 -9.49
N THR A 166 8.05 4.89 -9.61
CA THR A 166 8.77 5.30 -10.82
C THR A 166 10.21 4.84 -10.91
N GLU A 167 10.92 4.70 -9.77
CA GLU A 167 12.36 4.44 -9.70
C GLU A 167 12.69 2.99 -9.33
N VAL A 168 11.76 2.26 -8.67
CA VAL A 168 11.97 0.84 -8.36
C VAL A 168 11.80 -0.01 -9.60
N VAL A 169 12.73 -0.91 -9.84
CA VAL A 169 12.70 -1.86 -10.96
C VAL A 169 11.84 -3.06 -10.58
N TRP A 170 10.55 -2.98 -10.88
CA TRP A 170 9.56 -4.02 -10.56
C TRP A 170 9.59 -5.22 -11.50
N LYS A 171 10.33 -5.14 -12.61
CA LYS A 171 10.36 -6.17 -13.65
C LYS A 171 8.96 -6.49 -14.19
N ASP A 172 8.57 -7.78 -14.21
CA ASP A 172 7.27 -8.23 -14.71
C ASP A 172 6.42 -8.74 -13.53
N ILE A 173 5.55 -7.90 -13.00
CA ILE A 173 4.66 -8.19 -11.87
C ILE A 173 3.24 -8.37 -12.39
N ASP A 174 2.61 -9.49 -12.00
CA ASP A 174 1.20 -9.75 -12.31
C ASP A 174 0.28 -8.97 -11.36
N TYR A 175 0.58 -9.02 -10.05
CA TYR A 175 -0.22 -8.35 -9.02
C TYR A 175 0.66 -7.61 -8.03
N MET A 176 0.41 -6.32 -7.86
CA MET A 176 1.03 -5.49 -6.83
C MET A 176 0.00 -5.11 -5.78
N TYR A 177 0.32 -5.37 -4.51
CA TYR A 177 -0.47 -4.93 -3.37
C TYR A 177 0.16 -3.68 -2.76
N VAL A 178 -0.63 -2.63 -2.60
CA VAL A 178 -0.18 -1.39 -1.98
C VAL A 178 -0.73 -1.32 -0.57
N ASP A 179 0.15 -1.44 0.43
CA ASP A 179 -0.21 -1.30 1.85
C ASP A 179 -0.32 0.19 2.18
N MET A 180 -1.56 0.68 2.26
CA MET A 180 -1.84 2.11 2.42
C MET A 180 -1.70 2.56 3.88
N PRO A 181 -1.30 3.81 4.17
CA PRO A 181 -1.39 4.31 5.54
C PRO A 181 -2.84 4.31 6.04
N PRO A 182 -3.06 4.19 7.36
CA PRO A 182 -4.41 4.17 7.91
C PRO A 182 -5.11 5.51 7.74
N GLY A 183 -6.43 5.46 7.59
CA GLY A 183 -7.26 6.65 7.43
C GLY A 183 -7.50 7.06 5.98
N THR A 184 -8.07 8.25 5.80
CA THR A 184 -8.47 8.82 4.50
C THR A 184 -7.85 10.22 4.30
N GLY A 185 -6.62 10.40 4.76
CA GLY A 185 -5.91 11.67 4.69
C GLY A 185 -5.21 11.91 3.34
N ASP A 186 -4.31 12.89 3.32
CA ASP A 186 -3.64 13.36 2.10
C ASP A 186 -2.76 12.30 1.43
N VAL A 187 -2.14 11.41 2.21
CA VAL A 187 -1.23 10.39 1.67
C VAL A 187 -1.99 9.35 0.84
N PRO A 188 -3.05 8.69 1.36
CA PRO A 188 -3.89 7.80 0.54
C PRO A 188 -4.42 8.48 -0.72
N LEU A 189 -4.90 9.72 -0.62
CA LEU A 189 -5.40 10.46 -1.78
C LEU A 189 -4.31 10.66 -2.83
N THR A 190 -3.10 11.05 -2.43
CA THR A 190 -1.98 11.27 -3.36
C THR A 190 -1.54 9.96 -4.01
N VAL A 191 -1.51 8.84 -3.27
CA VAL A 191 -1.21 7.53 -3.83
C VAL A 191 -2.25 7.16 -4.90
N PHE A 192 -3.54 7.30 -4.60
CA PHE A 192 -4.62 7.02 -5.56
C PHE A 192 -4.60 7.95 -6.77
N GLN A 193 -4.17 9.20 -6.61
CA GLN A 193 -3.99 10.13 -7.73
C GLN A 193 -2.81 9.75 -8.61
N SER A 194 -1.75 9.21 -8.04
CA SER A 194 -0.47 8.97 -8.71
C SER A 194 -0.36 7.58 -9.32
N LEU A 195 -0.81 6.53 -8.62
CA LEU A 195 -0.71 5.15 -9.07
C LEU A 195 -1.96 4.71 -9.84
N PRO A 196 -1.83 3.85 -10.87
CA PRO A 196 -2.96 3.28 -11.60
C PRO A 196 -3.60 2.13 -10.81
N VAL A 197 -4.31 2.45 -9.73
CA VAL A 197 -4.95 1.45 -8.86
C VAL A 197 -6.19 0.89 -9.54
N ASP A 198 -6.23 -0.43 -9.75
CA ASP A 198 -7.34 -1.16 -10.38
C ASP A 198 -8.52 -1.38 -9.44
N GLY A 199 -8.28 -1.37 -8.12
CA GLY A 199 -9.33 -1.52 -7.10
C GLY A 199 -8.77 -1.53 -5.70
N ILE A 200 -9.66 -1.40 -4.72
CA ILE A 200 -9.29 -1.43 -3.29
C ILE A 200 -10.04 -2.49 -2.51
N ILE A 201 -9.36 -3.04 -1.50
CA ILE A 201 -9.97 -3.85 -0.45
C ILE A 201 -9.97 -3.03 0.84
N VAL A 202 -11.13 -2.97 1.49
CA VAL A 202 -11.29 -2.28 2.77
C VAL A 202 -11.11 -3.28 3.90
N VAL A 203 -10.11 -3.06 4.76
CA VAL A 203 -9.86 -3.89 5.95
C VAL A 203 -10.46 -3.22 7.16
N THR A 204 -11.24 -3.98 7.92
CA THR A 204 -11.90 -3.53 9.14
C THR A 204 -11.84 -4.60 10.24
N SER A 205 -12.37 -4.29 11.42
CA SER A 205 -12.50 -5.22 12.56
C SER A 205 -13.88 -5.01 13.22
N PRO A 206 -14.45 -6.01 13.94
CA PRO A 206 -15.80 -5.93 14.52
C PRO A 206 -15.88 -4.94 15.70
N GLN A 207 -15.69 -3.67 15.45
CA GLN A 207 -15.78 -2.60 16.46
C GLN A 207 -16.81 -1.56 16.04
N SER A 208 -17.39 -0.85 16.98
CA SER A 208 -18.55 0.04 16.81
C SER A 208 -18.44 1.17 15.77
N LEU A 209 -17.25 1.43 15.20
CA LEU A 209 -17.03 2.49 14.22
C LEU A 209 -16.92 1.98 12.77
N VAL A 210 -17.24 0.71 12.50
CA VAL A 210 -17.09 0.10 11.16
C VAL A 210 -17.85 0.88 10.10
N SER A 211 -19.11 1.29 10.39
CA SER A 211 -19.94 2.05 9.44
C SER A 211 -19.27 3.35 8.99
N MET A 212 -18.71 4.12 9.92
CA MET A 212 -18.01 5.37 9.59
C MET A 212 -16.74 5.13 8.80
N VAL A 213 -15.98 4.08 9.13
CA VAL A 213 -14.74 3.71 8.45
C VAL A 213 -15.01 3.31 7.01
N VAL A 214 -15.99 2.43 6.79
CA VAL A 214 -16.38 1.99 5.45
C VAL A 214 -16.95 3.16 4.65
N ALA A 215 -17.84 3.98 5.24
CA ALA A 215 -18.40 5.15 4.57
C ALA A 215 -17.31 6.13 4.07
N LYS A 216 -16.26 6.37 4.86
CA LYS A 216 -15.13 7.22 4.45
C LYS A 216 -14.34 6.59 3.30
N ALA A 217 -14.07 5.28 3.37
CA ALA A 217 -13.38 4.57 2.29
C ALA A 217 -14.18 4.59 0.99
N VAL A 218 -15.51 4.39 1.06
CA VAL A 218 -16.44 4.48 -0.08
C VAL A 218 -16.36 5.87 -0.72
N ARG A 219 -16.51 6.90 0.08
CA ARG A 219 -16.45 8.28 -0.42
C ARG A 219 -15.12 8.63 -1.09
N MET A 220 -14.02 8.14 -0.52
CA MET A 220 -12.69 8.33 -1.10
C MET A 220 -12.57 7.60 -2.44
N ALA A 221 -13.02 6.35 -2.51
CA ALA A 221 -13.01 5.55 -3.73
C ALA A 221 -13.86 6.18 -4.84
N GLU A 222 -15.06 6.66 -4.50
CA GLU A 222 -15.94 7.39 -5.44
C GLU A 222 -15.26 8.65 -5.99
N LEU A 223 -14.66 9.47 -5.12
CA LEU A 223 -13.94 10.68 -5.53
C LEU A 223 -12.77 10.40 -6.45
N MET A 224 -12.12 9.25 -6.30
CA MET A 224 -10.98 8.83 -7.12
C MET A 224 -11.38 7.95 -8.30
N ASN A 225 -12.68 7.64 -8.46
CA ASN A 225 -13.21 6.72 -9.47
C ASN A 225 -12.50 5.35 -9.46
N ILE A 226 -12.24 4.81 -8.24
CA ILE A 226 -11.59 3.51 -8.03
C ILE A 226 -12.62 2.53 -7.50
N PRO A 227 -12.77 1.32 -8.10
CA PRO A 227 -13.73 0.34 -7.64
C PRO A 227 -13.35 -0.25 -6.28
N ILE A 228 -14.34 -0.45 -5.40
CA ILE A 228 -14.17 -1.21 -4.17
C ILE A 228 -14.45 -2.68 -4.46
N LEU A 229 -13.43 -3.51 -4.35
CA LEU A 229 -13.53 -4.95 -4.65
C LEU A 229 -14.27 -5.70 -3.56
N GLY A 230 -14.16 -5.23 -2.32
CA GLY A 230 -14.87 -5.77 -1.17
C GLY A 230 -14.28 -5.39 0.18
N ILE A 231 -14.85 -5.98 1.21
CA ILE A 231 -14.45 -5.80 2.61
C ILE A 231 -13.84 -7.09 3.13
N VAL A 232 -12.74 -6.97 3.88
CA VAL A 232 -12.17 -8.06 4.70
C VAL A 232 -12.31 -7.65 6.16
N GLU A 233 -13.05 -8.43 6.94
CA GLU A 233 -13.15 -8.23 8.38
C GLU A 233 -12.11 -9.09 9.07
N ASN A 234 -11.10 -8.46 9.66
CA ASN A 234 -10.10 -9.12 10.47
C ASN A 234 -10.50 -9.11 11.96
N MET A 235 -9.96 -10.05 12.74
CA MET A 235 -10.27 -10.22 14.17
C MET A 235 -11.78 -10.48 14.41
N SER A 236 -12.42 -11.17 13.48
CA SER A 236 -13.88 -11.38 13.47
C SER A 236 -14.34 -12.29 14.60
N TYR A 237 -13.54 -13.29 14.91
CA TYR A 237 -13.81 -14.28 15.96
C TYR A 237 -12.49 -14.90 16.46
N PHE A 238 -12.58 -15.61 17.59
CA PHE A 238 -11.52 -16.48 18.10
C PHE A 238 -12.05 -17.90 18.19
N THR A 239 -11.31 -18.87 17.66
CA THR A 239 -11.69 -20.29 17.76
C THR A 239 -11.11 -20.86 19.06
N CYS A 240 -11.98 -21.36 19.92
CA CYS A 240 -11.57 -22.01 21.17
C CYS A 240 -10.72 -23.25 20.88
N PRO A 241 -9.49 -23.37 21.38
CA PRO A 241 -8.63 -24.51 21.11
C PRO A 241 -9.15 -25.83 21.70
N ASP A 242 -9.97 -25.76 22.76
CA ASP A 242 -10.46 -26.95 23.46
C ASP A 242 -11.72 -27.56 22.81
N CYS A 243 -12.65 -26.73 22.35
CA CYS A 243 -13.95 -27.19 21.84
C CYS A 243 -14.27 -26.74 20.42
N GLY A 244 -13.42 -25.92 19.77
CA GLY A 244 -13.62 -25.45 18.40
C GLY A 244 -14.75 -24.42 18.23
N CYS A 245 -15.41 -23.97 19.31
CA CYS A 245 -16.47 -22.96 19.18
C CYS A 245 -15.90 -21.58 18.86
N GLU A 246 -16.63 -20.81 18.05
CA GLU A 246 -16.27 -19.43 17.73
C GLU A 246 -16.74 -18.48 18.83
N ILE A 247 -15.82 -17.68 19.33
CA ILE A 247 -16.05 -16.65 20.34
C ILE A 247 -15.92 -15.28 19.70
N LYS A 248 -16.97 -14.49 19.71
CA LYS A 248 -16.98 -13.11 19.19
C LYS A 248 -16.43 -12.15 20.25
N VAL A 249 -15.12 -12.02 20.31
CA VAL A 249 -14.40 -11.24 21.34
C VAL A 249 -14.83 -9.77 21.37
N PHE A 250 -15.18 -9.19 20.22
CA PHE A 250 -15.63 -7.81 20.10
C PHE A 250 -17.17 -7.65 19.97
N GLY A 251 -17.92 -8.71 20.27
CA GLY A 251 -19.37 -8.73 20.09
C GLY A 251 -19.81 -9.05 18.66
N ASP A 252 -21.09 -8.82 18.38
CA ASP A 252 -21.64 -9.06 17.05
C ASP A 252 -21.14 -8.03 16.04
N SER A 253 -20.74 -8.51 14.88
CA SER A 253 -20.29 -7.66 13.78
C SER A 253 -21.48 -7.14 12.97
N HIS A 254 -21.47 -5.85 12.65
CA HIS A 254 -22.43 -5.21 11.74
C HIS A 254 -21.88 -5.06 10.31
N VAL A 255 -20.76 -5.71 9.99
CA VAL A 255 -20.10 -5.55 8.68
C VAL A 255 -20.98 -5.99 7.52
N GLU A 256 -21.81 -7.03 7.68
CA GLU A 256 -22.73 -7.51 6.62
C GLU A 256 -23.83 -6.50 6.31
N GLU A 257 -24.41 -5.87 7.34
CA GLU A 257 -25.41 -4.82 7.17
C GLU A 257 -24.83 -3.62 6.41
N ILE A 258 -23.60 -3.26 6.77
CA ILE A 258 -22.87 -2.16 6.14
C ILE A 258 -22.49 -2.52 4.70
N ALA A 259 -21.96 -3.72 4.47
CA ALA A 259 -21.62 -4.24 3.15
C ALA A 259 -22.86 -4.20 2.22
N THR A 260 -24.00 -4.67 2.72
CA THR A 260 -25.27 -4.64 2.00
C THR A 260 -25.72 -3.20 1.70
N THR A 261 -25.61 -2.29 2.69
CA THR A 261 -26.02 -0.88 2.53
C THR A 261 -25.26 -0.17 1.40
N TYR A 262 -23.97 -0.47 1.24
CA TYR A 262 -23.14 0.13 0.20
C TYR A 262 -23.00 -0.73 -1.06
N GLY A 263 -23.65 -1.91 -1.12
CA GLY A 263 -23.53 -2.82 -2.25
C GLY A 263 -22.12 -3.40 -2.45
N ILE A 264 -21.32 -3.49 -1.38
CA ILE A 264 -19.94 -3.97 -1.40
C ILE A 264 -19.90 -5.39 -0.84
N PRO A 265 -19.28 -6.37 -1.51
CA PRO A 265 -19.23 -7.73 -0.99
C PRO A 265 -18.32 -7.84 0.25
N LEU A 266 -18.75 -8.61 1.25
CA LEU A 266 -17.88 -9.11 2.30
C LEU A 266 -17.11 -10.31 1.75
N LEU A 267 -15.80 -10.15 1.59
CA LEU A 267 -14.95 -11.14 0.92
C LEU A 267 -14.42 -12.22 1.88
N ALA A 268 -14.06 -11.81 3.10
CA ALA A 268 -13.51 -12.73 4.09
C ALA A 268 -13.73 -12.24 5.52
N ARG A 269 -13.82 -13.21 6.44
CA ARG A 269 -13.70 -13.00 7.89
C ARG A 269 -12.48 -13.77 8.39
N LEU A 270 -11.55 -13.05 9.01
CA LEU A 270 -10.33 -13.64 9.53
C LEU A 270 -10.42 -13.75 11.06
N PRO A 271 -9.96 -14.86 11.64
CA PRO A 271 -9.94 -15.06 13.08
C PRO A 271 -8.89 -14.18 13.79
N ILE A 272 -9.02 -14.05 15.09
CA ILE A 272 -7.90 -13.71 15.96
C ILE A 272 -7.04 -14.97 16.06
N ASP A 273 -5.87 -14.94 15.45
CA ASP A 273 -4.95 -16.07 15.39
C ASP A 273 -3.60 -15.70 16.02
N PRO A 274 -3.32 -16.19 17.25
CA PRO A 274 -2.03 -15.98 17.91
C PRO A 274 -0.84 -16.59 17.15
N ALA A 275 -1.07 -17.67 16.37
CA ALA A 275 -0.02 -18.28 15.56
C ALA A 275 0.34 -17.40 14.37
N ALA A 276 -0.66 -16.79 13.74
CA ALA A 276 -0.42 -15.80 12.67
C ALA A 276 0.34 -14.57 13.19
N ALA A 277 -0.03 -14.07 14.39
CA ALA A 277 0.69 -12.96 15.03
C ALA A 277 2.16 -13.34 15.30
N ALA A 278 2.40 -14.50 15.88
CA ALA A 278 3.76 -15.00 16.13
C ALA A 278 4.55 -15.22 14.82
N ALA A 279 3.91 -15.69 13.75
CA ALA A 279 4.54 -15.83 12.43
C ALA A 279 4.98 -14.47 11.88
N CYS A 280 4.14 -13.43 11.99
CA CYS A 280 4.49 -12.07 11.59
C CYS A 280 5.69 -11.52 12.38
N ASP A 281 5.69 -11.68 13.70
CA ASP A 281 6.78 -11.21 14.58
C ASP A 281 8.11 -11.92 14.28
N ASN A 282 8.06 -13.17 13.84
CA ASN A 282 9.21 -13.99 13.48
C ASN A 282 9.60 -13.91 12.01
N GLY A 283 9.00 -13.03 11.21
CA GLY A 283 9.31 -12.87 9.79
C GLY A 283 8.90 -14.05 8.92
N LYS A 284 7.83 -14.75 9.29
CA LYS A 284 7.35 -15.97 8.63
C LYS A 284 5.91 -15.85 8.14
N VAL A 285 5.47 -14.67 7.74
CA VAL A 285 4.10 -14.42 7.29
C VAL A 285 3.69 -15.33 6.13
N GLU A 286 4.62 -15.75 5.28
CA GLU A 286 4.39 -16.67 4.17
C GLU A 286 4.01 -18.10 4.61
N SER A 287 4.23 -18.45 5.89
CA SER A 287 3.82 -19.75 6.46
C SER A 287 2.38 -19.75 6.98
N ILE A 288 1.73 -18.59 7.08
CA ILE A 288 0.35 -18.49 7.55
C ILE A 288 -0.59 -19.22 6.59
N ASP A 289 -1.60 -19.88 7.16
CA ASP A 289 -2.70 -20.45 6.38
C ASP A 289 -3.47 -19.34 5.66
N THR A 290 -3.55 -19.45 4.35
CA THR A 290 -4.24 -18.50 3.49
C THR A 290 -5.65 -18.94 3.11
N ALA A 291 -6.14 -20.08 3.60
CA ALA A 291 -7.49 -20.56 3.29
C ALA A 291 -8.60 -19.53 3.63
N PRO A 292 -8.56 -18.84 4.78
CA PRO A 292 -9.60 -17.87 5.11
C PRO A 292 -9.68 -16.66 4.17
N ILE A 293 -8.60 -16.33 3.44
CA ILE A 293 -8.56 -15.17 2.53
C ILE A 293 -8.80 -15.54 1.07
N GLN A 294 -8.99 -16.83 0.75
CA GLN A 294 -9.19 -17.30 -0.63
C GLN A 294 -10.34 -16.60 -1.36
N PRO A 295 -11.52 -16.34 -0.77
CA PRO A 295 -12.59 -15.64 -1.48
C PRO A 295 -12.20 -14.23 -1.93
N ALA A 296 -11.35 -13.53 -1.14
CA ALA A 296 -10.81 -12.24 -1.53
C ALA A 296 -9.80 -12.37 -2.68
N LEU A 297 -8.97 -13.42 -2.65
CA LEU A 297 -8.05 -13.70 -3.73
C LEU A 297 -8.77 -14.03 -5.04
N ASP A 298 -9.77 -14.91 -5.00
CA ASP A 298 -10.55 -15.31 -6.18
C ASP A 298 -11.24 -14.09 -6.83
N LYS A 299 -11.72 -13.14 -6.01
CA LYS A 299 -12.26 -11.87 -6.51
C LYS A 299 -11.21 -11.05 -7.27
N ILE A 300 -9.98 -10.97 -6.76
CA ILE A 300 -8.89 -10.22 -7.42
C ILE A 300 -8.46 -10.93 -8.70
N LEU A 301 -8.32 -12.25 -8.68
CA LEU A 301 -7.91 -13.01 -9.87
C LEU A 301 -8.96 -13.00 -10.98
N SER A 302 -10.20 -12.58 -10.69
CA SER A 302 -11.27 -12.40 -11.69
C SER A 302 -11.27 -11.01 -12.37
N LEU A 303 -10.35 -10.09 -11.99
CA LEU A 303 -10.17 -8.77 -12.63
C LEU A 303 -9.37 -8.89 -13.93
#